data_9d07df40a9216c52c8c79d16d674e7c5
#
_entry.id   9d07df40a9216c52c8c79d16d674e7c5
#
_cell.length_a   1.000
_cell.length_b   1.000
_cell.length_c   1.000
_cell.angle_alpha   90.00
_cell.angle_beta   90.00
_cell.angle_gamma   90.00
#
_symmetry.space_group_name_H-M   'P 1'
#
loop_
_entity.id
_entity.type
_entity.pdbx_description
1 polymer ?
#
loop_
_entity_poly.entity_id
_entity_poly.type
_entity_poly.pdbx_seq_one_letter_code
_entity_poly.pdbx_strand_id
1 'polypeptide(L)'
;MGLNYIKGVNLGNWLVLEKWMNPALFDGTTADDEYYLPTQLDPAVYEARIKTHRAEYINERDFATIKSWGLNSVRIPVPYFIFGDRAPFIGCIDELDKAFNWAEKYGLTILIDLHTAPMSQNGFDNGGISGVCKWAQLPEEVEFVLSVLERLVKRYGNREALMGIEIINEPNTTTSWPMMNVTERYKAVDAELAEGTGPIEFDWLKNFYITAYRRLRDVDKGALPTDKAVVFHDGFDIEQWKDFMRGADGKLASEFENVILDTPVLDGRGNDGLPADRGRLRRFRAQHVRSDGRRNERILPGDCGRVVPVQLGRLWCGHPRRPERA
;
A
#
# COMPACT_ATOMS: atom_id res chain seq x y z
N MET A 1 6.23 5.40 -22.35
CA MET A 1 4.81 5.78 -22.51
C MET A 1 4.48 6.69 -21.34
N GLY A 2 4.01 7.93 -21.57
CA GLY A 2 3.58 8.76 -20.45
C GLY A 2 2.47 8.04 -19.69
N LEU A 3 2.47 8.14 -18.34
CA LEU A 3 1.39 7.62 -17.50
C LEU A 3 0.08 8.30 -17.92
N ASN A 4 -0.58 7.73 -18.93
CA ASN A 4 -1.92 8.11 -19.31
C ASN A 4 -2.82 7.72 -18.12
N TYR A 5 -3.78 8.57 -17.81
CA TYR A 5 -4.78 8.49 -16.77
C TYR A 5 -4.98 7.07 -16.16
N ILE A 6 -4.53 6.86 -14.92
CA ILE A 6 -4.65 5.61 -14.19
C ILE A 6 -6.05 5.54 -13.55
N LYS A 7 -6.75 4.44 -13.81
CA LYS A 7 -8.01 4.06 -13.15
C LYS A 7 -7.82 2.70 -12.55
N GLY A 8 -7.75 2.58 -11.24
CA GLY A 8 -7.49 1.31 -10.59
C GLY A 8 -8.29 1.08 -9.33
N VAL A 9 -8.07 -0.05 -8.72
CA VAL A 9 -8.63 -0.45 -7.43
C VAL A 9 -7.54 -1.05 -6.57
N ASN A 10 -7.69 -0.94 -5.25
CA ASN A 10 -6.83 -1.63 -4.30
C ASN A 10 -7.38 -3.02 -4.00
N LEU A 11 -6.54 -4.04 -4.09
CA LEU A 11 -6.89 -5.41 -3.72
C LEU A 11 -6.54 -5.63 -2.23
N GLY A 12 -7.15 -4.83 -1.35
CA GLY A 12 -6.96 -4.91 0.09
C GLY A 12 -7.42 -6.23 0.68
N ASN A 13 -6.91 -6.57 1.86
CA ASN A 13 -7.21 -7.78 2.62
C ASN A 13 -6.95 -9.10 1.87
N TRP A 14 -6.20 -9.08 0.78
CA TRP A 14 -5.86 -10.31 0.05
C TRP A 14 -4.55 -10.92 0.54
N LEU A 15 -3.44 -10.20 0.40
CA LEU A 15 -2.10 -10.66 0.80
C LEU A 15 -1.64 -10.07 2.13
N VAL A 16 -2.20 -8.94 2.53
CA VAL A 16 -2.11 -8.32 3.85
C VAL A 16 -3.50 -8.34 4.47
N LEU A 17 -3.64 -8.90 5.67
CA LEU A 17 -4.94 -9.07 6.30
C LEU A 17 -5.39 -7.79 7.00
N GLU A 18 -6.68 -7.49 6.85
CA GLU A 18 -7.37 -6.41 7.54
C GLU A 18 -8.65 -6.96 8.19
N LYS A 19 -8.66 -7.12 9.50
CA LYS A 19 -9.74 -7.78 10.24
C LYS A 19 -11.13 -7.19 9.94
N TRP A 20 -11.22 -5.87 9.79
CA TRP A 20 -12.46 -5.18 9.49
C TRP A 20 -13.07 -5.56 8.12
N MET A 21 -12.25 -6.00 7.17
CA MET A 21 -12.70 -6.45 5.84
C MET A 21 -13.17 -7.91 5.84
N ASN A 22 -12.56 -8.76 6.66
CA ASN A 22 -12.95 -10.17 6.80
C ASN A 22 -12.72 -10.68 8.22
N PRO A 23 -13.61 -10.35 9.17
CA PRO A 23 -13.48 -10.75 10.57
C PRO A 23 -13.37 -12.27 10.77
N ALA A 24 -14.00 -13.06 9.89
CA ALA A 24 -14.01 -14.53 10.00
C ALA A 24 -12.60 -15.15 9.91
N LEU A 25 -11.63 -14.45 9.29
CA LEU A 25 -10.24 -14.91 9.31
C LEU A 25 -9.63 -14.96 10.70
N PHE A 26 -10.18 -14.20 11.63
CA PHE A 26 -9.71 -14.06 13.01
C PHE A 26 -10.54 -14.87 14.03
N ASP A 27 -11.53 -15.63 13.55
CA ASP A 27 -12.39 -16.44 14.42
C ASP A 27 -11.58 -17.41 15.28
N GLY A 28 -11.96 -17.49 16.58
CA GLY A 28 -11.28 -18.31 17.57
C GLY A 28 -10.01 -17.67 18.15
N THR A 29 -9.74 -16.40 17.84
CA THR A 29 -8.62 -15.62 18.37
C THR A 29 -9.08 -14.29 18.94
N THR A 30 -8.19 -13.62 19.68
CA THR A 30 -8.34 -12.22 20.12
C THR A 30 -7.46 -11.27 19.30
N ALA A 31 -6.77 -11.78 18.26
CA ALA A 31 -5.90 -10.99 17.43
C ALA A 31 -6.70 -9.93 16.64
N ASP A 32 -6.15 -8.73 16.53
CA ASP A 32 -6.69 -7.62 15.73
C ASP A 32 -5.89 -7.38 14.46
N ASP A 33 -4.73 -8.06 14.32
CA ASP A 33 -3.81 -7.93 13.21
C ASP A 33 -3.19 -9.28 12.83
N GLU A 34 -2.46 -9.28 11.71
CA GLU A 34 -1.81 -10.49 11.19
C GLU A 34 -0.59 -10.92 12.03
N TYR A 35 -0.01 -10.01 12.84
CA TYR A 35 1.16 -10.33 13.67
C TYR A 35 0.80 -11.35 14.75
N TYR A 36 -0.33 -11.15 15.44
CA TYR A 36 -0.77 -12.03 16.52
C TYR A 36 -1.59 -13.25 16.05
N LEU A 37 -2.10 -13.22 14.83
CA LEU A 37 -2.95 -14.31 14.32
C LEU A 37 -2.23 -15.68 14.34
N PRO A 38 -1.00 -15.84 13.80
CA PRO A 38 -0.30 -17.12 13.82
C PRO A 38 0.18 -17.55 15.22
N THR A 39 0.28 -16.62 16.18
CA THR A 39 0.67 -16.96 17.55
C THR A 39 -0.49 -17.52 18.38
N GLN A 40 -1.73 -17.32 17.94
CA GLN A 40 -2.95 -17.71 18.65
C GLN A 40 -3.68 -18.90 18.01
N LEU A 41 -3.24 -19.35 16.85
CA LEU A 41 -3.79 -20.51 16.15
C LEU A 41 -2.79 -21.66 16.13
N ASP A 42 -3.32 -22.89 16.07
CA ASP A 42 -2.49 -24.03 15.68
C ASP A 42 -1.85 -23.76 14.30
N PRO A 43 -0.56 -24.04 14.12
CA PRO A 43 0.14 -23.74 12.86
C PRO A 43 -0.54 -24.34 11.61
N ALA A 44 -1.08 -25.56 11.69
CA ALA A 44 -1.77 -26.18 10.56
C ALA A 44 -3.12 -25.50 10.26
N VAL A 45 -3.82 -25.05 11.31
CA VAL A 45 -5.06 -24.28 11.17
C VAL A 45 -4.79 -22.92 10.56
N TYR A 46 -3.75 -22.21 11.02
CA TYR A 46 -3.32 -20.94 10.46
C TYR A 46 -2.95 -21.11 8.97
N GLU A 47 -2.10 -22.07 8.64
CA GLU A 47 -1.68 -22.32 7.27
C GLU A 47 -2.86 -22.62 6.35
N ALA A 48 -3.75 -23.52 6.75
CA ALA A 48 -4.93 -23.87 5.95
C ALA A 48 -5.84 -22.66 5.72
N ARG A 49 -6.08 -21.86 6.78
CA ARG A 49 -6.94 -20.67 6.74
C ARG A 49 -6.38 -19.62 5.77
N ILE A 50 -5.09 -19.31 5.88
CA ILE A 50 -4.44 -18.30 5.02
C ILE A 50 -4.40 -18.77 3.56
N LYS A 51 -4.02 -20.03 3.31
CA LYS A 51 -3.99 -20.56 1.94
C LYS A 51 -5.37 -20.56 1.29
N THR A 52 -6.41 -20.97 2.02
CA THR A 52 -7.79 -20.93 1.52
C THR A 52 -8.23 -19.51 1.22
N HIS A 53 -8.00 -18.58 2.17
CA HIS A 53 -8.33 -17.17 1.96
C HIS A 53 -7.67 -16.62 0.69
N ARG A 54 -6.36 -16.78 0.54
CA ARG A 54 -5.62 -16.25 -0.61
C ARG A 54 -6.07 -16.86 -1.94
N ALA A 55 -6.46 -18.14 -1.94
CA ALA A 55 -6.94 -18.81 -3.14
C ALA A 55 -8.35 -18.39 -3.58
N GLU A 56 -9.22 -17.99 -2.62
CA GLU A 56 -10.63 -17.74 -2.87
C GLU A 56 -10.99 -16.25 -2.90
N TYR A 57 -10.26 -15.40 -2.17
CA TYR A 57 -10.62 -14.01 -1.95
C TYR A 57 -10.44 -13.16 -3.21
N ILE A 58 -9.32 -13.32 -3.92
CA ILE A 58 -9.05 -12.72 -5.24
C ILE A 58 -8.60 -13.82 -6.20
N ASN A 59 -9.17 -13.85 -7.39
CA ASN A 59 -8.88 -14.83 -8.42
C ASN A 59 -8.91 -14.20 -9.83
N GLU A 60 -8.66 -14.99 -10.84
CA GLU A 60 -8.61 -14.53 -12.24
C GLU A 60 -9.90 -13.84 -12.72
N ARG A 61 -11.06 -14.31 -12.25
CA ARG A 61 -12.36 -13.72 -12.61
C ARG A 61 -12.50 -12.28 -12.11
N ASP A 62 -11.88 -11.97 -10.97
CA ASP A 62 -11.90 -10.61 -10.44
C ASP A 62 -11.11 -9.65 -11.34
N PHE A 63 -9.96 -10.08 -11.88
CA PHE A 63 -9.20 -9.31 -12.87
C PHE A 63 -9.99 -9.08 -14.16
N ALA A 64 -10.66 -10.10 -14.67
CA ALA A 64 -11.56 -9.95 -15.82
C ALA A 64 -12.69 -8.95 -15.52
N THR A 65 -13.27 -9.00 -14.32
CA THR A 65 -14.34 -8.12 -13.88
C THR A 65 -13.85 -6.68 -13.76
N ILE A 66 -12.69 -6.44 -13.13
CA ILE A 66 -12.05 -5.12 -13.01
C ILE A 66 -11.84 -4.52 -14.41
N LYS A 67 -11.33 -5.31 -15.35
CA LYS A 67 -11.18 -4.87 -16.74
C LYS A 67 -12.51 -4.51 -17.38
N SER A 68 -13.56 -5.30 -17.16
CA SER A 68 -14.90 -5.05 -17.71
C SER A 68 -15.53 -3.75 -17.22
N TRP A 69 -15.12 -3.27 -16.03
CA TRP A 69 -15.52 -1.97 -15.49
C TRP A 69 -14.78 -0.77 -16.13
N GLY A 70 -13.89 -1.03 -17.07
CA GLY A 70 -13.09 0.01 -17.73
C GLY A 70 -11.93 0.52 -16.89
N LEU A 71 -11.54 -0.22 -15.86
CA LEU A 71 -10.34 0.05 -15.08
C LEU A 71 -9.10 -0.48 -15.81
N ASN A 72 -7.95 0.10 -15.54
CA ASN A 72 -6.70 -0.22 -16.22
C ASN A 72 -5.55 -0.59 -15.28
N SER A 73 -5.77 -0.51 -13.95
CA SER A 73 -4.74 -0.77 -12.97
C SER A 73 -5.30 -1.39 -11.70
N VAL A 74 -4.46 -2.17 -11.00
CA VAL A 74 -4.71 -2.64 -9.63
C VAL A 74 -3.52 -2.25 -8.75
N ARG A 75 -3.79 -1.86 -7.49
CA ARG A 75 -2.78 -1.77 -6.44
C ARG A 75 -2.88 -3.02 -5.59
N ILE A 76 -1.75 -3.67 -5.34
CA ILE A 76 -1.69 -4.92 -4.57
C ILE A 76 -0.84 -4.68 -3.33
N PRO A 77 -1.46 -4.56 -2.14
CA PRO A 77 -0.77 -4.59 -0.86
C PRO A 77 -0.03 -5.92 -0.66
N VAL A 78 1.26 -5.86 -0.38
CA VAL A 78 2.09 -7.02 -0.07
C VAL A 78 2.77 -6.87 1.29
N PRO A 79 2.88 -7.95 2.09
CA PRO A 79 3.55 -7.87 3.37
C PRO A 79 5.07 -7.97 3.22
N TYR A 80 5.83 -7.50 4.24
CA TYR A 80 7.27 -7.64 4.29
C TYR A 80 7.75 -9.11 4.24
N PHE A 81 6.92 -10.04 4.68
CA PHE A 81 7.20 -11.48 4.67
C PHE A 81 6.72 -12.19 3.39
N ILE A 82 6.48 -11.47 2.31
CA ILE A 82 5.93 -12.01 1.05
C ILE A 82 6.72 -13.22 0.52
N PHE A 83 8.03 -13.29 0.76
CA PHE A 83 8.89 -14.39 0.33
C PHE A 83 8.92 -15.61 1.28
N GLY A 84 8.23 -15.55 2.41
CA GLY A 84 8.15 -16.64 3.38
C GLY A 84 9.41 -16.83 4.24
N ASP A 85 10.25 -15.83 4.35
CA ASP A 85 11.52 -15.83 5.08
C ASP A 85 11.42 -15.24 6.51
N ARG A 86 10.21 -15.02 6.99
CA ARG A 86 9.89 -14.51 8.34
C ARG A 86 8.85 -15.40 9.04
N ALA A 87 9.31 -16.48 9.67
CA ALA A 87 8.42 -17.31 10.49
C ALA A 87 7.82 -16.48 11.64
N PRO A 88 6.57 -16.73 12.05
CA PRO A 88 5.68 -17.82 11.63
C PRO A 88 4.82 -17.49 10.39
N PHE A 89 5.05 -16.37 9.72
CA PHE A 89 4.23 -15.91 8.60
C PHE A 89 4.45 -16.77 7.35
N ILE A 90 3.37 -16.93 6.59
CA ILE A 90 3.37 -17.70 5.34
C ILE A 90 3.58 -16.74 4.18
N GLY A 91 4.60 -16.97 3.36
CA GLY A 91 4.84 -16.21 2.15
C GLY A 91 3.68 -16.27 1.15
N CYS A 92 3.61 -15.29 0.26
CA CYS A 92 2.54 -15.17 -0.75
C CYS A 92 3.05 -14.73 -2.12
N ILE A 93 4.30 -15.02 -2.42
CA ILE A 93 4.90 -14.63 -3.70
C ILE A 93 4.24 -15.32 -4.89
N ASP A 94 3.75 -16.56 -4.72
CA ASP A 94 3.08 -17.31 -5.77
C ASP A 94 1.72 -16.70 -6.15
N GLU A 95 1.02 -16.11 -5.19
CA GLU A 95 -0.21 -15.37 -5.43
C GLU A 95 0.05 -14.10 -6.24
N LEU A 96 1.14 -13.40 -5.94
CA LEU A 96 1.54 -12.21 -6.70
C LEU A 96 1.96 -12.60 -8.13
N ASP A 97 2.64 -13.74 -8.33
CA ASP A 97 2.95 -14.26 -9.66
C ASP A 97 1.68 -14.51 -10.49
N LYS A 98 0.66 -15.13 -9.88
CA LYS A 98 -0.64 -15.32 -10.53
C LYS A 98 -1.29 -13.98 -10.90
N ALA A 99 -1.24 -12.99 -10.00
CA ALA A 99 -1.76 -11.65 -10.26
C ALA A 99 -1.11 -11.01 -11.49
N PHE A 100 0.21 -11.12 -11.64
CA PHE A 100 0.92 -10.64 -12.82
C PHE A 100 0.47 -11.33 -14.10
N ASN A 101 0.32 -12.66 -14.07
CA ASN A 101 -0.17 -13.43 -15.22
C ASN A 101 -1.61 -13.00 -15.61
N TRP A 102 -2.48 -12.79 -14.63
CA TRP A 102 -3.84 -12.32 -14.89
C TRP A 102 -3.87 -10.88 -15.41
N ALA A 103 -3.05 -10.00 -14.82
CA ALA A 103 -2.96 -8.61 -15.25
C ALA A 103 -2.51 -8.50 -16.71
N GLU A 104 -1.45 -9.22 -17.10
CA GLU A 104 -0.97 -9.27 -18.49
C GLU A 104 -2.02 -9.83 -19.44
N LYS A 105 -2.72 -10.91 -19.03
CA LYS A 105 -3.80 -11.51 -19.82
C LYS A 105 -4.94 -10.52 -20.11
N TYR A 106 -5.30 -9.68 -19.14
CA TYR A 106 -6.41 -8.72 -19.27
C TYR A 106 -5.97 -7.29 -19.60
N GLY A 107 -4.68 -7.05 -19.82
CA GLY A 107 -4.14 -5.73 -20.11
C GLY A 107 -4.39 -4.72 -18.98
N LEU A 108 -4.17 -5.15 -17.73
CA LEU A 108 -4.14 -4.33 -16.53
C LEU A 108 -2.69 -4.09 -16.12
N THR A 109 -2.43 -2.97 -15.44
CA THR A 109 -1.14 -2.72 -14.80
C THR A 109 -1.24 -2.95 -13.29
N ILE A 110 -0.10 -3.25 -12.66
CA ILE A 110 0.03 -3.50 -11.22
C ILE A 110 0.93 -2.44 -10.60
N LEU A 111 0.44 -1.77 -9.54
CA LEU A 111 1.28 -1.13 -8.55
C LEU A 111 1.46 -2.12 -7.38
N ILE A 112 2.70 -2.55 -7.14
CA ILE A 112 3.05 -3.27 -5.92
C ILE A 112 3.19 -2.24 -4.80
N ASP A 113 2.50 -2.48 -3.70
CA ASP A 113 2.59 -1.65 -2.51
C ASP A 113 3.17 -2.47 -1.34
N LEU A 114 4.37 -2.13 -0.88
CA LEU A 114 4.87 -2.71 0.36
C LEU A 114 4.08 -2.14 1.53
N HIS A 115 3.11 -2.91 1.99
CA HIS A 115 2.07 -2.42 2.88
C HIS A 115 2.44 -2.46 4.35
N THR A 116 3.34 -3.36 4.73
CA THR A 116 3.77 -3.55 6.12
C THR A 116 5.28 -3.61 6.22
N ALA A 117 5.81 -3.15 7.35
CA ALA A 117 7.20 -3.34 7.75
C ALA A 117 7.28 -4.09 9.09
N PRO A 118 8.38 -4.82 9.36
CA PRO A 118 8.58 -5.41 10.69
C PRO A 118 8.51 -4.35 11.77
N MET A 119 7.80 -4.61 12.86
CA MET A 119 7.54 -3.65 13.95
C MET A 119 6.78 -2.38 13.51
N SER A 120 6.10 -2.45 12.37
CA SER A 120 5.20 -1.46 11.77
C SER A 120 5.80 -0.08 11.53
N GLN A 121 5.41 0.52 10.42
CA GLN A 121 5.74 1.89 10.03
C GLN A 121 4.72 2.92 10.49
N ASN A 122 3.58 2.50 11.04
CA ASN A 122 2.49 3.42 11.37
C ASN A 122 1.73 3.10 12.66
N GLY A 123 1.82 1.88 13.19
CA GLY A 123 1.09 1.43 14.36
C GLY A 123 -0.39 1.14 14.12
N PHE A 124 -0.82 1.08 12.86
CA PHE A 124 -2.20 0.72 12.49
C PHE A 124 -2.36 -0.80 12.41
N ASP A 125 -3.59 -1.27 12.43
CA ASP A 125 -3.92 -2.68 12.21
C ASP A 125 -3.45 -3.20 10.84
N ASN A 126 -3.49 -2.34 9.82
CA ASN A 126 -3.00 -2.65 8.47
C ASN A 126 -1.46 -2.52 8.32
N GLY A 127 -0.75 -2.03 9.32
CA GLY A 127 0.71 -1.96 9.35
C GLY A 127 1.38 -3.28 9.78
N GLY A 128 0.58 -4.30 10.07
CA GLY A 128 1.01 -5.64 10.47
C GLY A 128 1.01 -5.89 11.97
N ILE A 129 1.14 -4.87 12.81
CA ILE A 129 1.01 -4.96 14.27
C ILE A 129 0.41 -3.68 14.83
N SER A 130 -0.73 -3.81 15.51
CA SER A 130 -1.47 -2.69 16.10
C SER A 130 -0.77 -2.10 17.32
N GLY A 131 -0.72 -0.77 17.40
CA GLY A 131 -0.20 -0.05 18.55
C GLY A 131 1.32 -0.06 18.69
N VAL A 132 2.06 -0.62 17.74
CA VAL A 132 3.52 -0.61 17.68
C VAL A 132 3.97 0.12 16.43
N CYS A 133 4.82 1.13 16.58
CA CYS A 133 5.43 1.87 15.46
C CYS A 133 6.91 2.08 15.79
N LYS A 134 7.75 1.12 15.41
CA LYS A 134 9.18 1.07 15.79
C LYS A 134 10.11 0.72 14.62
N TRP A 135 9.57 0.39 13.44
CA TRP A 135 10.37 -0.04 12.30
C TRP A 135 11.55 0.89 12.00
N ALA A 136 11.31 2.19 11.92
CA ALA A 136 12.35 3.17 11.60
C ALA A 136 13.46 3.29 12.64
N GLN A 137 13.25 2.74 13.85
CA GLN A 137 14.22 2.72 14.94
C GLN A 137 15.16 1.50 14.89
N LEU A 138 14.90 0.54 13.99
CA LEU A 138 15.58 -0.74 13.89
C LEU A 138 16.33 -0.85 12.55
N PRO A 139 17.62 -0.48 12.50
CA PRO A 139 18.38 -0.43 11.25
C PRO A 139 18.41 -1.75 10.47
N GLU A 140 18.44 -2.89 11.16
CA GLU A 140 18.39 -4.22 10.56
C GLU A 140 17.05 -4.50 9.87
N GLU A 141 15.95 -4.00 10.42
CA GLU A 141 14.63 -4.17 9.82
C GLU A 141 14.39 -3.18 8.65
N VAL A 142 15.02 -2.01 8.72
CA VAL A 142 15.05 -1.08 7.58
C VAL A 142 15.81 -1.70 6.41
N GLU A 143 16.98 -2.29 6.67
CA GLU A 143 17.78 -2.98 5.65
C GLU A 143 17.02 -4.20 5.08
N PHE A 144 16.33 -4.94 5.93
CA PHE A 144 15.48 -6.05 5.48
C PHE A 144 14.38 -5.57 4.53
N VAL A 145 13.66 -4.49 4.86
CA VAL A 145 12.64 -3.88 3.98
C VAL A 145 13.24 -3.48 2.64
N LEU A 146 14.41 -2.85 2.62
CA LEU A 146 15.11 -2.52 1.38
C LEU A 146 15.45 -3.78 0.56
N SER A 147 15.87 -4.85 1.21
CA SER A 147 16.14 -6.13 0.53
C SER A 147 14.87 -6.77 -0.06
N VAL A 148 13.73 -6.66 0.62
CA VAL A 148 12.43 -7.14 0.08
C VAL A 148 12.07 -6.36 -1.18
N LEU A 149 12.20 -5.03 -1.16
CA LEU A 149 11.95 -4.18 -2.32
C LEU A 149 12.85 -4.54 -3.51
N GLU A 150 14.15 -4.73 -3.29
CA GLU A 150 15.10 -5.16 -4.33
C GLU A 150 14.71 -6.52 -4.94
N ARG A 151 14.31 -7.47 -4.11
CA ARG A 151 13.86 -8.80 -4.56
C ARG A 151 12.58 -8.73 -5.39
N LEU A 152 11.63 -7.85 -5.00
CA LEU A 152 10.42 -7.59 -5.78
C LEU A 152 10.77 -6.99 -7.15
N VAL A 153 11.69 -6.01 -7.18
CA VAL A 153 12.15 -5.42 -8.43
C VAL A 153 12.85 -6.46 -9.32
N LYS A 154 13.76 -7.28 -8.77
CA LYS A 154 14.44 -8.34 -9.53
C LYS A 154 13.45 -9.33 -10.15
N ARG A 155 12.35 -9.62 -9.46
CA ARG A 155 11.34 -10.57 -9.94
C ARG A 155 10.39 -9.94 -10.97
N TYR A 156 9.96 -8.71 -10.76
CA TYR A 156 8.88 -8.10 -11.53
C TYR A 156 9.29 -6.88 -12.37
N GLY A 157 10.48 -6.35 -12.21
CA GLY A 157 10.94 -5.12 -12.86
C GLY A 157 10.75 -5.12 -14.38
N ASN A 158 10.94 -6.27 -15.01
CA ASN A 158 10.80 -6.43 -16.45
C ASN A 158 9.42 -6.97 -16.90
N ARG A 159 8.48 -7.19 -15.96
CA ARG A 159 7.12 -7.63 -16.33
C ARG A 159 6.35 -6.46 -16.98
N GLU A 160 5.65 -6.76 -18.06
CA GLU A 160 4.87 -5.77 -18.81
C GLU A 160 3.80 -5.11 -17.92
N ALA A 161 3.14 -5.91 -17.09
CA ALA A 161 2.10 -5.42 -16.19
C ALA A 161 2.63 -4.55 -15.06
N LEU A 162 3.93 -4.52 -14.74
CA LEU A 162 4.42 -3.66 -13.66
C LEU A 162 4.26 -2.19 -14.04
N MET A 163 3.48 -1.44 -13.27
CA MET A 163 3.41 0.01 -13.33
C MET A 163 4.52 0.65 -12.50
N GLY A 164 4.71 0.16 -11.29
CA GLY A 164 5.68 0.69 -10.33
C GLY A 164 5.63 -0.01 -8.99
N ILE A 165 6.47 0.48 -8.08
CA ILE A 165 6.55 -0.01 -6.70
C ILE A 165 6.34 1.17 -5.75
N GLU A 166 5.40 1.04 -4.83
CA GLU A 166 5.23 1.92 -3.68
C GLU A 166 6.11 1.40 -2.54
N ILE A 167 6.99 2.29 -2.06
CA ILE A 167 8.09 1.94 -1.18
C ILE A 167 7.61 1.47 0.19
N ILE A 168 6.63 2.17 0.75
CA ILE A 168 5.99 1.80 2.03
C ILE A 168 4.63 2.49 2.17
N ASN A 169 3.63 1.74 2.59
CA ASN A 169 2.29 2.25 2.82
C ASN A 169 2.19 3.08 4.10
N GLU A 170 1.57 4.24 4.00
CA GLU A 170 1.08 5.03 5.15
C GLU A 170 2.09 5.19 6.30
N PRO A 171 3.36 5.59 6.09
CA PRO A 171 4.28 5.84 7.19
C PRO A 171 3.77 7.01 8.05
N ASN A 172 3.77 6.82 9.38
CA ASN A 172 3.22 7.82 10.28
C ASN A 172 4.34 8.70 10.84
N THR A 173 4.35 9.96 10.41
CA THR A 173 5.43 10.91 10.71
C THR A 173 5.12 11.74 11.95
N THR A 174 6.13 12.47 12.46
CA THR A 174 5.96 13.44 13.55
C THR A 174 4.84 14.43 13.32
N THR A 175 4.56 14.79 12.06
CA THR A 175 3.48 15.71 11.71
C THR A 175 2.09 15.04 11.77
N SER A 176 1.99 13.82 11.28
CA SER A 176 0.70 13.09 11.23
C SER A 176 0.36 12.38 12.54
N TRP A 177 1.34 12.09 13.38
CA TRP A 177 1.17 11.31 14.61
C TRP A 177 0.09 11.86 15.56
N PRO A 178 0.06 13.18 15.90
CA PRO A 178 -0.98 13.72 16.77
C PRO A 178 -2.39 13.60 16.17
N MET A 179 -2.50 13.77 14.85
CA MET A 179 -3.77 13.69 14.14
C MET A 179 -4.28 12.24 14.08
N MET A 180 -3.39 11.26 13.89
CA MET A 180 -3.74 9.85 13.78
C MET A 180 -4.09 9.23 15.14
N ASN A 181 -3.60 9.81 16.24
CA ASN A 181 -3.90 9.38 17.62
C ASN A 181 -3.71 7.86 17.83
N VAL A 182 -2.56 7.34 17.39
CA VAL A 182 -2.30 5.89 17.26
C VAL A 182 -2.47 5.17 18.58
N THR A 183 -1.84 5.66 19.65
CA THR A 183 -1.82 5.00 20.97
C THR A 183 -3.20 4.90 21.63
N GLU A 184 -4.14 5.77 21.24
CA GLU A 184 -5.52 5.72 21.73
C GLU A 184 -6.42 4.83 20.87
N ARG A 185 -6.19 4.85 19.55
CA ARG A 185 -7.05 4.14 18.58
C ARG A 185 -6.65 2.69 18.38
N TYR A 186 -5.36 2.39 18.45
CA TYR A 186 -4.79 1.07 18.22
C TYR A 186 -4.07 0.62 19.49
N LYS A 187 -4.73 -0.20 20.27
CA LYS A 187 -4.15 -0.69 21.53
C LYS A 187 -3.18 -1.82 21.25
N ALA A 188 -1.96 -1.66 21.70
CA ALA A 188 -0.99 -2.75 21.66
C ALA A 188 -1.43 -3.89 22.57
N VAL A 189 -1.31 -5.11 22.08
CA VAL A 189 -1.56 -6.34 22.86
C VAL A 189 -0.45 -6.57 23.87
N ASP A 190 0.79 -6.27 23.48
CA ASP A 190 2.00 -6.41 24.29
C ASP A 190 2.57 -5.03 24.63
N ALA A 191 2.49 -4.65 25.89
CA ALA A 191 2.96 -3.34 26.36
C ALA A 191 4.50 -3.22 26.34
N GLU A 192 5.23 -4.32 26.57
CA GLU A 192 6.69 -4.34 26.51
C GLU A 192 7.16 -4.16 25.05
N LEU A 193 6.51 -4.83 24.11
CA LEU A 193 6.78 -4.67 22.69
C LEU A 193 6.47 -3.25 22.19
N ALA A 194 5.45 -2.61 22.76
CA ALA A 194 5.03 -1.26 22.42
C ALA A 194 5.89 -0.16 23.08
N GLU A 195 6.73 -0.50 24.06
CA GLU A 195 7.61 0.47 24.69
C GLU A 195 8.51 1.14 23.64
N GLY A 196 8.59 2.48 23.66
CA GLY A 196 9.33 3.26 22.66
C GLY A 196 8.61 3.46 21.33
N THR A 197 7.31 3.02 21.21
CA THR A 197 6.47 3.35 20.05
C THR A 197 6.41 4.86 19.84
N GLY A 198 6.63 5.30 18.59
CA GLY A 198 6.62 6.72 18.24
C GLY A 198 6.61 6.96 16.75
N PRO A 199 6.43 8.23 16.33
CA PRO A 199 6.41 8.61 14.93
C PRO A 199 7.77 8.44 14.25
N ILE A 200 7.72 8.43 12.93
CA ILE A 200 8.91 8.51 12.09
C ILE A 200 9.27 9.98 11.90
N GLU A 201 10.54 10.33 12.11
CA GLU A 201 11.02 11.68 11.79
C GLU A 201 10.93 11.94 10.30
N PHE A 202 10.37 13.10 9.92
CA PHE A 202 10.07 13.39 8.52
C PHE A 202 11.34 13.43 7.65
N ASP A 203 12.42 14.02 8.13
CA ASP A 203 13.69 14.05 7.39
C ASP A 203 14.32 12.65 7.27
N TRP A 204 14.12 11.80 8.27
CA TRP A 204 14.52 10.40 8.18
C TRP A 204 13.75 9.69 7.05
N LEU A 205 12.42 9.88 6.95
CA LEU A 205 11.59 9.30 5.91
C LEU A 205 12.01 9.75 4.51
N LYS A 206 12.33 11.04 4.33
CA LYS A 206 12.87 11.56 3.06
C LYS A 206 14.17 10.86 2.69
N ASN A 207 15.10 10.72 3.62
CA ASN A 207 16.39 10.05 3.40
C ASN A 207 16.20 8.56 3.09
N PHE A 208 15.27 7.88 3.77
CA PHE A 208 14.89 6.52 3.46
C PHE A 208 14.36 6.38 2.03
N TYR A 209 13.49 7.26 1.58
CA TYR A 209 12.95 7.25 0.22
C TYR A 209 14.01 7.49 -0.85
N ILE A 210 14.96 8.39 -0.62
CA ILE A 210 16.10 8.61 -1.51
C ILE A 210 16.97 7.35 -1.58
N THR A 211 17.26 6.76 -0.44
CA THR A 211 18.04 5.51 -0.36
C THR A 211 17.34 4.36 -1.08
N ALA A 212 16.03 4.17 -0.83
CA ALA A 212 15.23 3.16 -1.50
C ALA A 212 15.21 3.38 -3.02
N TYR A 213 14.96 4.62 -3.48
CA TYR A 213 14.97 4.96 -4.90
C TYR A 213 16.29 4.55 -5.55
N ARG A 214 17.43 4.98 -4.97
CA ARG A 214 18.76 4.67 -5.51
C ARG A 214 19.01 3.16 -5.56
N ARG A 215 18.64 2.43 -4.51
CA ARG A 215 18.78 0.96 -4.48
C ARG A 215 17.92 0.25 -5.52
N LEU A 216 16.71 0.71 -5.74
CA LEU A 216 15.82 0.12 -6.75
C LEU A 216 16.34 0.38 -8.18
N ARG A 217 16.95 1.54 -8.45
CA ARG A 217 17.51 1.89 -9.75
C ARG A 217 18.91 1.32 -9.99
N ASP A 218 19.64 1.00 -8.94
CA ASP A 218 20.99 0.44 -9.01
C ASP A 218 20.99 -0.90 -9.77
N VAL A 219 21.82 -1.00 -10.83
CA VAL A 219 21.88 -2.17 -11.72
C VAL A 219 22.37 -3.43 -11.01
N ASP A 220 23.18 -3.28 -9.95
CA ASP A 220 23.70 -4.38 -9.15
C ASP A 220 22.73 -4.84 -8.06
N LYS A 221 21.68 -4.04 -7.80
CA LYS A 221 20.68 -4.27 -6.74
C LYS A 221 19.31 -4.56 -7.31
N GLY A 222 18.47 -3.54 -7.49
CA GLY A 222 17.12 -3.69 -8.01
C GLY A 222 17.06 -3.79 -9.53
N ALA A 223 17.76 -2.89 -10.21
CA ALA A 223 17.72 -2.72 -11.65
C ALA A 223 16.32 -2.40 -12.21
N LEU A 224 15.51 -1.61 -11.45
CA LEU A 224 14.18 -1.21 -11.90
C LEU A 224 14.30 -0.30 -13.12
N PRO A 225 13.67 -0.65 -14.26
CA PRO A 225 13.66 0.19 -15.46
C PRO A 225 13.07 1.59 -15.20
N THR A 226 13.58 2.61 -15.87
CA THR A 226 13.16 4.02 -15.64
C THR A 226 11.75 4.32 -16.14
N ASP A 227 11.17 3.47 -16.99
CA ASP A 227 9.76 3.55 -17.40
C ASP A 227 8.79 3.04 -16.31
N LYS A 228 9.29 2.36 -15.28
CA LYS A 228 8.50 1.93 -14.12
C LYS A 228 8.55 2.98 -13.02
N ALA A 229 7.42 3.24 -12.37
CA ALA A 229 7.34 4.26 -11.32
C ALA A 229 7.94 3.80 -9.99
N VAL A 230 8.56 4.74 -9.27
CA VAL A 230 8.80 4.61 -7.82
C VAL A 230 7.81 5.53 -7.13
N VAL A 231 7.00 4.97 -6.22
CA VAL A 231 5.91 5.68 -5.57
C VAL A 231 6.24 5.89 -4.10
N PHE A 232 6.05 7.10 -3.61
CA PHE A 232 6.23 7.49 -2.22
C PHE A 232 4.91 7.93 -1.62
N HIS A 233 4.59 7.44 -0.46
CA HIS A 233 3.43 7.91 0.31
C HIS A 233 3.79 9.20 1.06
N ASP A 234 2.87 10.18 1.08
CA ASP A 234 3.12 11.51 1.65
C ASP A 234 3.13 11.56 3.20
N GLY A 235 2.90 10.43 3.88
CA GLY A 235 2.83 10.41 5.35
C GLY A 235 1.71 11.30 5.90
N PHE A 236 0.66 11.53 5.11
CA PHE A 236 -0.52 12.37 5.41
C PHE A 236 -0.23 13.88 5.51
N ASP A 237 0.91 14.36 5.00
CA ASP A 237 1.27 15.78 4.96
C ASP A 237 1.95 16.15 3.65
N ILE A 238 1.14 16.45 2.64
CA ILE A 238 1.64 16.76 1.29
C ILE A 238 2.47 18.05 1.25
N GLU A 239 2.25 18.99 2.14
CA GLU A 239 2.89 20.31 2.08
C GLU A 239 4.40 20.23 2.32
N GLN A 240 4.87 19.23 3.08
CA GLN A 240 6.28 19.03 3.37
C GLN A 240 7.08 18.44 2.19
N TRP A 241 6.39 18.01 1.12
CA TRP A 241 7.03 17.36 -0.04
C TRP A 241 7.28 18.33 -1.21
N LYS A 242 6.99 19.62 -1.07
CA LYS A 242 7.04 20.59 -2.18
C LYS A 242 8.38 20.62 -2.91
N ASP A 243 9.48 20.55 -2.15
CA ASP A 243 10.84 20.65 -2.69
C ASP A 243 11.58 19.29 -2.70
N PHE A 244 10.86 18.21 -2.37
CA PHE A 244 11.46 16.88 -2.32
C PHE A 244 11.93 16.43 -3.71
N MET A 245 13.17 15.96 -3.78
CA MET A 245 13.83 15.53 -5.03
C MET A 245 13.90 16.62 -6.11
N ARG A 246 13.83 17.91 -5.74
CA ARG A 246 13.88 19.03 -6.68
C ARG A 246 15.23 19.72 -6.62
N GLY A 247 15.67 20.21 -7.79
CA GLY A 247 16.80 21.10 -7.92
C GLY A 247 16.42 22.56 -7.60
N ALA A 248 17.42 23.44 -7.62
CA ALA A 248 17.23 24.87 -7.37
C ALA A 248 16.28 25.58 -8.35
N ASP A 249 16.03 25.00 -9.52
CA ASP A 249 15.07 25.46 -10.53
C ASP A 249 13.62 24.98 -10.24
N GLY A 250 13.39 24.28 -9.14
CA GLY A 250 12.09 23.72 -8.75
C GLY A 250 11.64 22.52 -9.58
N LYS A 251 12.45 22.04 -10.53
CA LYS A 251 12.18 20.81 -11.28
C LYS A 251 12.74 19.60 -10.54
N LEU A 252 12.26 18.41 -10.92
CA LEU A 252 12.83 17.16 -10.44
C LEU A 252 14.33 17.14 -10.78
N ALA A 253 15.18 16.85 -9.79
CA ALA A 253 16.61 16.75 -10.03
C ALA A 253 16.89 15.60 -11.03
N SER A 254 17.91 15.78 -11.88
CA SER A 254 18.17 14.89 -13.02
C SER A 254 18.45 13.43 -12.66
N GLU A 255 18.79 13.16 -11.39
CA GLU A 255 18.97 11.79 -10.90
C GLU A 255 17.67 11.05 -10.62
N PHE A 256 16.53 11.76 -10.56
CA PHE A 256 15.23 11.17 -10.22
C PHE A 256 14.32 11.13 -11.44
N GLU A 257 13.92 9.93 -11.82
CA GLU A 257 13.05 9.69 -12.97
C GLU A 257 11.83 8.89 -12.54
N ASN A 258 10.67 9.22 -13.11
CA ASN A 258 9.40 8.54 -12.93
C ASN A 258 9.03 8.29 -11.45
N VAL A 259 9.03 9.39 -10.68
CA VAL A 259 8.66 9.42 -9.28
C VAL A 259 7.22 9.90 -9.13
N ILE A 260 6.45 9.25 -8.28
CA ILE A 260 5.06 9.60 -7.96
C ILE A 260 4.96 9.78 -6.43
N LEU A 261 4.30 10.86 -6.02
CA LEU A 261 3.89 11.04 -4.63
C LEU A 261 2.42 10.61 -4.50
N ASP A 262 2.17 9.57 -3.70
CA ASP A 262 0.84 9.13 -3.33
C ASP A 262 0.33 9.91 -2.14
N THR A 263 -0.90 10.45 -2.26
CA THR A 263 -1.54 11.29 -1.25
C THR A 263 -2.94 10.77 -0.96
N PRO A 264 -3.20 10.24 0.25
CA PRO A 264 -4.54 9.88 0.64
C PRO A 264 -5.43 11.14 0.74
N VAL A 265 -6.53 11.14 0.02
CA VAL A 265 -7.53 12.19 0.19
C VAL A 265 -8.42 11.82 1.38
N LEU A 266 -8.13 12.39 2.54
CA LEU A 266 -9.06 12.41 3.65
C LEU A 266 -10.19 13.35 3.23
N ASP A 267 -11.39 12.83 2.88
CA ASP A 267 -12.52 13.72 2.66
C ASP A 267 -12.83 14.39 4.01
N GLY A 268 -12.84 15.75 4.01
CA GLY A 268 -12.97 16.58 5.22
C GLY A 268 -14.33 16.51 5.92
N ARG A 269 -15.05 15.41 5.78
CA ARG A 269 -16.17 15.06 6.65
C ARG A 269 -15.56 14.49 7.92
N GLY A 270 -15.34 15.42 8.85
CA GLY A 270 -14.78 15.15 10.16
C GLY A 270 -15.46 13.99 10.88
N ASN A 271 -14.81 13.52 11.92
CA ASN A 271 -15.23 12.46 12.84
C ASN A 271 -16.60 12.70 13.54
N ASP A 272 -17.44 13.58 13.04
CA ASP A 272 -18.66 14.02 13.66
C ASP A 272 -19.79 13.03 13.34
N GLY A 273 -19.83 11.95 14.11
CA GLY A 273 -21.07 11.22 14.38
C GLY A 273 -21.47 10.08 13.43
N LEU A 274 -20.57 9.50 12.66
CA LEU A 274 -20.89 8.24 11.98
C LEU A 274 -20.43 7.04 12.85
N PRO A 275 -21.30 6.00 13.00
CA PRO A 275 -20.93 4.79 13.72
C PRO A 275 -19.67 4.16 13.11
N ALA A 276 -18.85 3.54 13.96
CA ALA A 276 -17.60 2.87 13.59
C ALA A 276 -17.74 1.72 12.56
N ASP A 277 -18.93 1.46 12.07
CA ASP A 277 -19.37 0.29 11.32
C ASP A 277 -19.54 0.51 9.81
N ARG A 278 -19.07 1.63 9.25
CA ARG A 278 -19.06 1.82 7.79
C ARG A 278 -17.67 2.20 7.33
N GLY A 279 -17.02 1.20 6.68
CA GLY A 279 -15.71 1.30 6.09
C GLY A 279 -15.46 2.65 5.44
N ARG A 280 -14.45 3.36 5.93
CA ARG A 280 -14.02 4.64 5.36
C ARG A 280 -13.47 4.36 3.98
N LEU A 281 -14.15 4.82 2.97
CA LEU A 281 -13.61 4.97 1.63
C LEU A 281 -12.42 5.95 1.72
N ARG A 282 -11.23 5.43 1.81
CA ARG A 282 -10.01 6.23 1.66
C ARG A 282 -9.85 6.53 0.18
N ARG A 283 -9.93 7.79 -0.19
CA ARG A 283 -9.63 8.25 -1.55
C ARG A 283 -8.17 8.67 -1.57
N PHE A 284 -7.38 8.01 -2.38
CA PHE A 284 -5.99 8.37 -2.61
C PHE A 284 -5.87 9.24 -3.87
N ARG A 285 -5.02 10.22 -3.82
CA ARG A 285 -4.75 11.12 -4.93
C ARG A 285 -3.26 11.10 -5.23
N ALA A 286 -2.84 10.39 -6.28
CA ALA A 286 -1.48 10.56 -6.77
C ALA A 286 -1.36 11.92 -7.47
N GLN A 287 -0.40 12.72 -7.06
CA GLN A 287 -0.03 13.91 -7.80
C GLN A 287 1.13 13.55 -8.73
N HIS A 288 0.82 13.42 -10.00
CA HIS A 288 1.86 13.41 -11.03
C HIS A 288 2.45 14.82 -11.08
N VAL A 289 3.66 14.98 -10.59
CA VAL A 289 4.43 16.21 -10.81
C VAL A 289 4.99 16.12 -12.21
N ARG A 290 4.24 16.65 -13.19
CA ARG A 290 4.78 16.86 -14.52
C ARG A 290 5.94 17.86 -14.43
N SER A 291 6.89 17.70 -15.32
CA SER A 291 7.99 18.65 -15.51
C SER A 291 7.53 20.10 -15.81
N ASP A 292 6.24 20.33 -16.07
CA ASP A 292 5.64 21.64 -16.40
C ASP A 292 4.80 22.30 -15.29
N GLY A 293 4.67 21.68 -14.11
CA GLY A 293 4.07 22.31 -12.91
C GLY A 293 2.57 22.53 -12.90
N ARG A 294 1.76 21.95 -13.80
CA ARG A 294 0.30 22.17 -13.86
C ARG A 294 -0.53 21.12 -13.13
N ARG A 295 -1.51 21.55 -12.35
CA ARG A 295 -2.50 20.71 -11.61
C ARG A 295 -3.76 20.50 -12.43
N ASN A 296 -4.34 19.30 -12.36
CA ASN A 296 -5.66 19.00 -12.93
C ASN A 296 -6.55 18.27 -11.94
N GLU A 297 -7.75 18.80 -11.68
CA GLU A 297 -8.73 18.23 -10.73
C GLU A 297 -10.00 17.69 -11.40
N ARG A 298 -10.54 16.56 -10.95
CA ARG A 298 -11.97 16.16 -10.95
C ARG A 298 -12.22 14.88 -10.13
N ILE A 299 -13.36 14.81 -9.42
CA ILE A 299 -13.76 13.81 -8.41
C ILE A 299 -15.03 13.10 -8.85
N LEU A 300 -15.22 11.82 -8.48
CA LEU A 300 -16.50 11.10 -8.61
C LEU A 300 -16.69 9.94 -7.57
N PRO A 301 -17.93 9.57 -7.12
CA PRO A 301 -18.22 8.65 -6.01
C PRO A 301 -18.77 7.26 -6.39
N GLY A 302 -18.70 6.24 -5.48
CA GLY A 302 -19.47 4.99 -5.52
C GLY A 302 -18.84 3.75 -4.85
N ASP A 303 -19.65 2.94 -4.17
CA ASP A 303 -19.35 1.71 -3.43
C ASP A 303 -19.22 0.47 -4.32
N CYS A 304 -18.26 -0.42 -4.02
CA CYS A 304 -18.22 -1.79 -4.53
C CYS A 304 -17.61 -2.74 -3.50
N GLY A 305 -18.27 -3.84 -3.20
CA GLY A 305 -17.96 -4.88 -2.24
C GLY A 305 -16.49 -5.29 -2.10
N ARG A 306 -15.91 -6.37 -2.14
CA ARG A 306 -14.54 -6.82 -1.83
C ARG A 306 -13.37 -5.97 -2.37
N VAL A 307 -13.64 -5.01 -3.23
CA VAL A 307 -12.65 -4.14 -3.86
C VAL A 307 -12.80 -2.73 -3.32
N VAL A 308 -11.81 -2.24 -2.61
CA VAL A 308 -11.78 -0.86 -2.09
C VAL A 308 -11.12 0.04 -3.13
N PRO A 309 -11.79 1.10 -3.62
CA PRO A 309 -11.17 2.02 -4.57
C PRO A 309 -9.97 2.71 -3.95
N VAL A 310 -8.83 2.64 -4.61
CA VAL A 310 -7.66 3.45 -4.33
C VAL A 310 -7.43 4.38 -5.49
N GLN A 311 -7.24 5.64 -5.23
CA GLN A 311 -6.96 6.62 -6.26
C GLN A 311 -5.46 6.90 -6.35
N LEU A 312 -4.82 6.28 -7.30
CA LEU A 312 -3.58 6.79 -7.85
C LEU A 312 -3.94 7.85 -8.91
N GLY A 313 -3.89 9.14 -8.55
CA GLY A 313 -4.20 10.23 -9.47
C GLY A 313 -5.52 10.07 -10.23
N ARG A 314 -6.63 10.50 -9.68
CA ARG A 314 -8.00 10.45 -10.23
C ARG A 314 -8.52 9.04 -10.54
N LEU A 315 -9.16 8.45 -9.58
CA LEU A 315 -9.84 7.18 -9.72
C LEU A 315 -11.34 7.26 -9.45
N TRP A 316 -12.06 6.47 -10.22
CA TRP A 316 -13.50 6.45 -10.22
C TRP A 316 -14.07 5.04 -10.13
N CYS A 317 -14.94 4.80 -9.15
CA CYS A 317 -15.99 3.80 -9.25
C CYS A 317 -17.32 4.53 -9.43
N GLY A 318 -17.80 4.64 -10.65
CA GLY A 318 -19.17 5.06 -10.95
C GLY A 318 -19.99 3.86 -11.38
N HIS A 319 -21.10 3.61 -10.70
CA HIS A 319 -22.15 2.80 -11.30
C HIS A 319 -22.62 3.52 -12.57
N PRO A 320 -22.83 2.83 -13.69
CA PRO A 320 -23.63 3.40 -14.76
C PRO A 320 -25.00 3.73 -14.16
N ARG A 321 -25.43 4.97 -14.28
CA ARG A 321 -26.81 5.37 -13.96
C ARG A 321 -27.73 4.42 -14.74
N ARG A 322 -28.65 3.74 -14.05
CA ARG A 322 -29.78 3.12 -14.74
C ARG A 322 -30.49 4.22 -15.51
N PRO A 323 -30.87 4.03 -16.76
CA PRO A 323 -31.73 4.97 -17.44
C PRO A 323 -33.03 5.07 -16.63
N GLU A 324 -33.44 6.27 -16.29
CA GLU A 324 -34.75 6.55 -15.74
C GLU A 324 -35.75 6.07 -16.78
N ARG A 325 -36.64 5.16 -16.36
CA ARG A 325 -37.80 4.78 -17.18
C ARG A 325 -38.73 5.98 -17.24
N ALA A 326 -38.96 6.47 -18.45
CA ALA A 326 -40.06 7.34 -18.76
C ALA A 326 -41.42 6.60 -18.55
#